data_8f816bea20e5562e15c01f786e9d561c
#
_entry.id   8f816bea20e5562e15c01f786e9d561c
#
_cell.length_a   1.000
_cell.length_b   1.000
_cell.length_c   1.000
_cell.angle_alpha   90.00
_cell.angle_beta   90.00
_cell.angle_gamma   90.00
#
_symmetry.space_group_name_H-M   'P 1'
#
loop_
_entity.id
_entity.type
_entity.pdbx_description
1 polymer ?
#
loop_
_entity_poly.entity_id
_entity_poly.type
_entity_poly.pdbx_seq_one_letter_code
_entity_poly.pdbx_strand_id
1 'polypeptide(L)'
;EPAEDGLFRLKQDVDDAVQDEVFPACRGFVRFMLAGEISNIYKRHGAVRKVHNVIFAPTLEAVAKIQLALEKIGNIRSDGRPILGLDSRDLLEIVLDVDPRCYLIPAHIWTPWFSMLGSKSGFDSVEECFGDLTEHIFALETGLSSDPPMNWRVSNLDGYTLVSNSDAHSPQKLAREATVFHTEPAYDALFAALHSGDPAAFGGTIEFFPEEGKYHLDGHRKCGVSWEPKTTLAHGGRCSVCGKPVTVGVMHRVETLADRPEGGKPARTHPYASLIPLPEILGEVHGVGPNTRTVRNAYEKLLSRLGPELAILQDAPLEEIAAVGGERLAHGIGNMRRDTVLAEAGYDGEYGVIRVLAGDEADDDAGQPGLFPDAAPRPTRAAESKPAFAPASDSDVEGIADSDAPESLAESAEPGAGWEALPLFELPPIQQGAPADEWLARLNDEQRAAVHCVDRPLIIAAGPGTGKTRTLTVRIAHIVRTLGAQPESILAITFTNKAAGEMGERLAGLLGAGMAKRLTIKTFHAFGAHLLRRYGESLGLPSDFAIPGESDRLALLRQTRPDLSEAQAARYLDAI
;
A
#
# COMPACT_ATOMS: atom_id res chain seq x y z
N GLU A 1 -22.84 -14.01 -0.42
CA GLU A 1 -23.56 -15.08 -1.11
C GLU A 1 -23.41 -14.96 -2.64
N PRO A 2 -23.56 -16.04 -3.42
CA PRO A 2 -23.55 -15.96 -4.88
C PRO A 2 -24.60 -14.99 -5.40
N ALA A 3 -24.26 -14.26 -6.45
CA ALA A 3 -25.15 -13.31 -7.14
C ALA A 3 -25.29 -13.71 -8.63
N GLU A 4 -24.97 -12.82 -9.55
CA GLU A 4 -24.88 -13.11 -10.98
C GLU A 4 -23.73 -14.10 -11.25
N ASP A 5 -23.65 -14.68 -12.45
CA ASP A 5 -22.65 -15.70 -12.79
C ASP A 5 -21.22 -15.31 -12.37
N GLY A 6 -20.62 -16.12 -11.51
CA GLY A 6 -19.26 -15.95 -10.98
C GLY A 6 -19.04 -14.73 -10.06
N LEU A 7 -20.07 -13.95 -9.77
CA LEU A 7 -20.00 -12.82 -8.84
C LEU A 7 -20.70 -13.14 -7.51
N PHE A 8 -20.36 -12.37 -6.50
CA PHE A 8 -20.89 -12.50 -5.14
C PHE A 8 -21.45 -11.15 -4.67
N ARG A 9 -22.39 -11.19 -3.74
CA ARG A 9 -22.94 -10.02 -3.06
C ARG A 9 -22.91 -10.22 -1.54
N LEU A 10 -23.09 -9.15 -0.80
CA LEU A 10 -23.37 -9.23 0.62
C LEU A 10 -24.67 -10.02 0.85
N LYS A 11 -24.81 -10.67 2.00
CA LYS A 11 -26.09 -11.21 2.43
C LYS A 11 -27.07 -10.05 2.61
N GLN A 12 -28.35 -10.29 2.35
CA GLN A 12 -29.36 -9.23 2.31
C GLN A 12 -29.41 -8.43 3.62
N ASP A 13 -29.35 -9.08 4.77
CA ASP A 13 -29.36 -8.44 6.09
C ASP A 13 -28.13 -7.54 6.32
N VAL A 14 -26.98 -7.93 5.78
CA VAL A 14 -25.74 -7.15 5.86
C VAL A 14 -25.78 -5.98 4.86
N ASP A 15 -26.29 -6.23 3.64
CA ASP A 15 -26.41 -5.19 2.61
C ASP A 15 -27.37 -4.09 3.07
N ASP A 16 -28.53 -4.46 3.60
CA ASP A 16 -29.52 -3.51 4.16
C ASP A 16 -28.89 -2.63 5.25
N ALA A 17 -28.13 -3.24 6.18
CA ALA A 17 -27.45 -2.51 7.24
C ALA A 17 -26.38 -1.54 6.71
N VAL A 18 -25.62 -1.95 5.68
CA VAL A 18 -24.61 -1.10 5.03
C VAL A 18 -25.29 0.05 4.28
N GLN A 19 -26.36 -0.24 3.52
CA GLN A 19 -27.09 0.79 2.76
C GLN A 19 -27.72 1.85 3.69
N ASP A 20 -28.12 1.48 4.90
CA ASP A 20 -28.65 2.43 5.89
C ASP A 20 -27.58 3.41 6.42
N GLU A 21 -26.30 3.00 6.46
CA GLU A 21 -25.18 3.84 6.87
C GLU A 21 -24.66 4.74 5.72
N VAL A 22 -24.97 4.40 4.47
CA VAL A 22 -24.49 5.13 3.27
C VAL A 22 -25.42 6.30 2.95
N PHE A 23 -24.86 7.45 2.57
CA PHE A 23 -25.63 8.58 2.08
C PHE A 23 -26.58 8.15 0.95
N PRO A 24 -27.86 8.58 0.96
CA PRO A 24 -28.84 8.17 -0.06
C PRO A 24 -28.35 8.38 -1.50
N ALA A 25 -27.62 9.46 -1.74
CA ALA A 25 -27.05 9.77 -3.07
C ALA A 25 -25.91 8.81 -3.49
N CYS A 26 -25.34 8.05 -2.54
CA CYS A 26 -24.25 7.08 -2.79
C CYS A 26 -24.72 5.63 -2.75
N ARG A 27 -26.01 5.39 -2.50
CA ARG A 27 -26.55 4.02 -2.44
C ARG A 27 -26.50 3.37 -3.83
N GLY A 28 -26.13 2.09 -3.83
CA GLY A 28 -26.05 1.32 -5.08
C GLY A 28 -25.76 -0.15 -4.77
N PHE A 29 -25.76 -0.96 -5.81
CA PHE A 29 -25.40 -2.36 -5.65
C PHE A 29 -23.88 -2.55 -5.79
N VAL A 30 -23.34 -3.45 -4.98
CA VAL A 30 -21.92 -3.85 -5.02
C VAL A 30 -21.82 -5.33 -5.31
N ARG A 31 -20.84 -5.71 -6.11
CA ARG A 31 -20.50 -7.09 -6.41
C ARG A 31 -19.05 -7.36 -6.07
N PHE A 32 -18.76 -8.60 -5.76
CA PHE A 32 -17.43 -9.07 -5.42
C PHE A 32 -17.04 -10.17 -6.38
N MET A 33 -15.81 -10.10 -6.87
CA MET A 33 -15.19 -11.15 -7.68
C MET A 33 -14.15 -11.87 -6.83
N LEU A 34 -14.03 -13.18 -6.98
CA LEU A 34 -13.02 -13.96 -6.28
C LEU A 34 -11.68 -13.76 -6.96
N ALA A 35 -10.76 -13.13 -6.26
CA ALA A 35 -9.40 -12.89 -6.73
C ALA A 35 -8.38 -13.06 -5.60
N GLY A 36 -7.14 -13.29 -5.97
CA GLY A 36 -6.03 -13.34 -5.03
C GLY A 36 -4.72 -13.01 -5.74
N GLU A 37 -3.84 -12.27 -5.07
CA GLU A 37 -2.52 -11.94 -5.59
C GLU A 37 -1.47 -12.89 -5.04
N ILE A 38 -0.62 -13.41 -5.93
CA ILE A 38 0.50 -14.30 -5.61
C ILE A 38 1.81 -13.61 -5.95
N SER A 39 2.76 -13.63 -5.02
CA SER A 39 4.14 -13.20 -5.25
C SER A 39 4.98 -14.39 -5.70
N ASN A 40 5.44 -14.36 -6.95
CA ASN A 40 6.27 -15.38 -7.54
C ASN A 40 7.75 -14.97 -7.45
N ILE A 41 8.58 -15.78 -6.75
CA ILE A 41 10.03 -15.55 -6.64
C ILE A 41 10.77 -16.81 -7.09
N TYR A 42 11.45 -16.75 -8.22
CA TYR A 42 12.07 -17.92 -8.83
C TYR A 42 13.31 -17.55 -9.66
N LYS A 43 14.08 -18.56 -10.08
CA LYS A 43 15.23 -18.36 -10.99
C LYS A 43 14.85 -18.76 -12.41
N ARG A 44 15.03 -17.84 -13.37
CA ARG A 44 14.82 -18.08 -14.78
C ARG A 44 15.81 -17.28 -15.61
N HIS A 45 16.40 -17.91 -16.65
CA HIS A 45 17.42 -17.30 -17.51
C HIS A 45 18.63 -16.76 -16.74
N GLY A 46 19.04 -17.45 -15.65
CA GLY A 46 20.22 -17.08 -14.85
C GLY A 46 20.00 -15.91 -13.89
N ALA A 47 18.78 -15.33 -13.83
CA ALA A 47 18.42 -14.23 -12.93
C ALA A 47 17.32 -14.62 -11.95
N VAL A 48 17.27 -13.96 -10.80
CA VAL A 48 16.13 -14.04 -9.87
C VAL A 48 15.02 -13.16 -10.43
N ARG A 49 13.85 -13.76 -10.63
CA ARG A 49 12.63 -13.10 -11.08
C ARG A 49 11.68 -12.94 -9.90
N LYS A 50 11.06 -11.77 -9.79
CA LYS A 50 10.06 -11.46 -8.77
C LYS A 50 8.89 -10.82 -9.50
N VAL A 51 7.75 -11.49 -9.53
CA VAL A 51 6.56 -11.05 -10.28
C VAL A 51 5.33 -11.23 -9.40
N HIS A 52 4.46 -10.25 -9.38
CA HIS A 52 3.13 -10.38 -8.80
C HIS A 52 2.11 -10.71 -9.87
N ASN A 53 1.23 -11.63 -9.56
CA ASN A 53 0.17 -12.07 -10.45
C ASN A 53 -1.16 -12.11 -9.71
N VAL A 54 -2.19 -11.46 -10.24
CA VAL A 54 -3.55 -11.57 -9.73
C VAL A 54 -4.24 -12.71 -10.44
N ILE A 55 -4.74 -13.67 -9.68
CA ILE A 55 -5.52 -14.80 -10.19
C ILE A 55 -7.00 -14.60 -9.87
N PHE A 56 -7.85 -15.01 -10.79
CA PHE A 56 -9.31 -14.90 -10.70
C PHE A 56 -9.95 -16.26 -10.85
N ALA A 57 -11.03 -16.49 -10.12
CA ALA A 57 -11.78 -17.75 -10.19
C ALA A 57 -13.30 -17.49 -10.17
N PRO A 58 -14.08 -18.22 -11.00
CA PRO A 58 -15.52 -18.02 -11.10
C PRO A 58 -16.30 -18.60 -9.91
N THR A 59 -15.71 -19.53 -9.15
CA THR A 59 -16.40 -20.25 -8.07
C THR A 59 -15.51 -20.50 -6.86
N LEU A 60 -16.11 -20.62 -5.68
CA LEU A 60 -15.39 -21.04 -4.46
C LEU A 60 -14.78 -22.43 -4.58
N GLU A 61 -15.37 -23.32 -5.40
CA GLU A 61 -14.80 -24.64 -5.66
C GLU A 61 -13.48 -24.53 -6.45
N ALA A 62 -13.42 -23.68 -7.47
CA ALA A 62 -12.19 -23.40 -8.19
C ALA A 62 -11.12 -22.80 -7.27
N VAL A 63 -11.48 -21.81 -6.42
CA VAL A 63 -10.57 -21.26 -5.40
C VAL A 63 -10.01 -22.37 -4.51
N ALA A 64 -10.85 -23.26 -3.98
CA ALA A 64 -10.41 -24.34 -3.11
C ALA A 64 -9.44 -25.30 -3.83
N LYS A 65 -9.67 -25.61 -5.10
CA LYS A 65 -8.76 -26.45 -5.91
C LYS A 65 -7.41 -25.76 -6.15
N ILE A 66 -7.42 -24.46 -6.49
CA ILE A 66 -6.19 -23.66 -6.63
C ILE A 66 -5.40 -23.66 -5.31
N GLN A 67 -6.08 -23.38 -4.19
CA GLN A 67 -5.44 -23.39 -2.87
C GLN A 67 -4.78 -24.75 -2.57
N LEU A 68 -5.49 -25.86 -2.79
CA LEU A 68 -4.94 -27.22 -2.59
C LEU A 68 -3.74 -27.53 -3.50
N ALA A 69 -3.70 -26.97 -4.71
CA ALA A 69 -2.56 -27.12 -5.59
C ALA A 69 -1.35 -26.30 -5.09
N LEU A 70 -1.57 -25.04 -4.72
CA LEU A 70 -0.51 -24.14 -4.24
C LEU A 70 0.03 -24.53 -2.85
N GLU A 71 -0.79 -25.09 -1.95
CA GLU A 71 -0.35 -25.60 -0.64
C GLU A 71 0.70 -26.72 -0.74
N LYS A 72 0.74 -27.45 -1.85
CA LYS A 72 1.77 -28.48 -2.09
C LYS A 72 3.13 -27.88 -2.46
N ILE A 73 3.13 -26.63 -2.90
CA ILE A 73 4.33 -25.90 -3.37
C ILE A 73 4.91 -25.04 -2.26
N GLY A 74 4.05 -24.37 -1.48
CA GLY A 74 4.50 -23.48 -0.42
C GLY A 74 3.39 -23.06 0.56
N ASN A 75 3.75 -22.23 1.51
CA ASN A 75 2.82 -21.74 2.52
C ASN A 75 1.94 -20.62 1.95
N ILE A 76 0.64 -20.91 1.77
CA ILE A 76 -0.36 -19.91 1.37
C ILE A 76 -1.26 -19.44 2.52
N ARG A 77 -1.00 -19.91 3.75
CA ARG A 77 -1.82 -19.61 4.95
C ARG A 77 -1.27 -18.45 5.78
N SER A 78 -0.15 -17.85 5.36
CA SER A 78 0.37 -16.65 6.01
C SER A 78 -0.56 -15.46 5.77
N ASP A 79 -0.62 -14.52 6.72
CA ASP A 79 -1.36 -13.26 6.55
C ASP A 79 -0.75 -12.45 5.40
N GLY A 80 -1.61 -11.89 4.56
CA GLY A 80 -1.21 -11.12 3.40
C GLY A 80 -1.04 -11.95 2.13
N ARG A 81 -0.21 -11.46 1.21
CA ARG A 81 0.05 -12.06 -0.09
C ARG A 81 0.99 -13.27 0.04
N PRO A 82 0.60 -14.46 -0.45
CA PRO A 82 1.48 -15.62 -0.45
C PRO A 82 2.72 -15.41 -1.33
N ILE A 83 3.88 -15.81 -0.81
CA ILE A 83 5.14 -15.81 -1.55
C ILE A 83 5.49 -17.25 -1.90
N LEU A 84 5.61 -17.54 -3.19
CA LEU A 84 5.87 -18.89 -3.69
C LEU A 84 7.14 -18.93 -4.54
N GLY A 85 7.95 -19.97 -4.35
CA GLY A 85 9.07 -20.32 -5.21
C GLY A 85 8.60 -20.98 -6.51
N LEU A 86 7.66 -20.36 -7.20
CA LEU A 86 6.96 -20.90 -8.36
C LEU A 86 7.11 -19.94 -9.54
N ASP A 87 7.41 -20.49 -10.73
CA ASP A 87 7.44 -19.71 -11.98
C ASP A 87 6.02 -19.16 -12.31
N SER A 88 5.94 -17.94 -12.82
CA SER A 88 4.66 -17.33 -13.23
C SER A 88 3.95 -18.15 -14.32
N ARG A 89 4.70 -18.73 -15.23
CA ARG A 89 4.19 -19.64 -16.26
C ARG A 89 3.54 -20.89 -15.62
N ASP A 90 4.20 -21.47 -14.62
CA ASP A 90 3.69 -22.67 -13.94
C ASP A 90 2.50 -22.32 -13.03
N LEU A 91 2.46 -21.12 -12.45
CA LEU A 91 1.26 -20.63 -11.75
C LEU A 91 0.07 -20.54 -12.71
N LEU A 92 0.27 -19.99 -13.90
CA LEU A 92 -0.78 -19.91 -14.92
C LEU A 92 -1.27 -21.30 -15.35
N GLU A 93 -0.36 -22.27 -15.55
CA GLU A 93 -0.72 -23.65 -15.88
C GLU A 93 -1.61 -24.28 -14.79
N ILE A 94 -1.24 -24.13 -13.52
CA ILE A 94 -2.04 -24.63 -12.39
C ILE A 94 -3.45 -24.00 -12.38
N VAL A 95 -3.54 -22.70 -12.65
CA VAL A 95 -4.80 -21.95 -12.64
C VAL A 95 -5.71 -22.45 -13.77
N LEU A 96 -5.18 -22.64 -14.98
CA LEU A 96 -5.89 -23.14 -16.15
C LEU A 96 -6.33 -24.62 -16.00
N ASP A 97 -5.50 -25.45 -15.38
CA ASP A 97 -5.80 -26.86 -15.12
C ASP A 97 -6.98 -27.06 -14.16
N VAL A 98 -7.23 -26.07 -13.29
CA VAL A 98 -8.35 -26.12 -12.33
C VAL A 98 -9.69 -25.84 -13.00
N ASP A 99 -9.78 -24.78 -13.78
CA ASP A 99 -10.97 -24.41 -14.56
C ASP A 99 -10.52 -23.47 -15.69
N PRO A 100 -10.88 -23.72 -16.95
CA PRO A 100 -10.50 -22.87 -18.08
C PRO A 100 -11.08 -21.43 -18.00
N ARG A 101 -11.99 -21.16 -17.09
CA ARG A 101 -12.51 -19.83 -16.78
C ARG A 101 -11.76 -19.17 -15.61
N CYS A 102 -10.72 -19.79 -15.07
CA CYS A 102 -9.80 -19.07 -14.20
C CYS A 102 -8.82 -18.26 -15.05
N TYR A 103 -8.51 -17.05 -14.60
CA TYR A 103 -7.64 -16.13 -15.35
C TYR A 103 -6.49 -15.64 -14.47
N LEU A 104 -5.44 -15.19 -15.13
CA LEU A 104 -4.28 -14.55 -14.50
C LEU A 104 -3.99 -13.24 -15.21
N ILE A 105 -3.82 -12.17 -14.44
CA ILE A 105 -3.38 -10.85 -14.92
C ILE A 105 -2.11 -10.48 -14.16
N PRO A 106 -0.98 -10.22 -14.86
CA PRO A 106 0.22 -9.69 -14.23
C PRO A 106 -0.06 -8.34 -13.59
N ALA A 107 0.26 -8.20 -12.29
CA ALA A 107 -0.02 -7.02 -11.50
C ALA A 107 1.01 -5.91 -11.74
N HIS A 108 0.58 -4.63 -11.71
CA HIS A 108 1.42 -3.41 -11.71
C HIS A 108 2.75 -3.61 -12.47
N ILE A 109 2.69 -3.88 -13.77
CA ILE A 109 3.76 -4.46 -14.59
C ILE A 109 5.08 -3.67 -14.65
N TRP A 110 5.13 -2.41 -14.17
CA TRP A 110 6.29 -1.51 -14.31
C TRP A 110 7.02 -1.19 -13.00
N THR A 111 6.52 -1.58 -11.84
CA THR A 111 7.25 -1.32 -10.59
C THR A 111 8.67 -1.92 -10.68
N PRO A 112 9.71 -1.28 -10.13
CA PRO A 112 11.08 -1.77 -10.28
C PRO A 112 11.28 -3.21 -9.80
N TRP A 113 10.61 -3.59 -8.73
CA TRP A 113 10.60 -4.95 -8.16
C TRP A 113 9.20 -5.55 -8.20
N PHE A 114 9.11 -6.85 -8.20
CA PHE A 114 7.87 -7.62 -8.12
C PHE A 114 6.89 -7.35 -9.27
N SER A 115 7.40 -7.04 -10.43
CA SER A 115 6.59 -6.79 -11.62
C SER A 115 7.19 -7.46 -12.86
N MET A 116 6.32 -7.72 -13.83
CA MET A 116 6.69 -8.46 -15.04
C MET A 116 7.73 -7.72 -15.89
N LEU A 117 7.63 -6.39 -16.04
CA LEU A 117 8.54 -5.58 -16.84
C LEU A 117 9.54 -4.76 -15.99
N GLY A 118 9.55 -4.97 -14.67
CA GLY A 118 10.35 -4.19 -13.73
C GLY A 118 11.86 -4.27 -13.96
N SER A 119 12.55 -3.14 -13.80
CA SER A 119 13.98 -2.99 -14.09
C SER A 119 14.89 -3.88 -13.23
N LYS A 120 14.45 -4.33 -12.05
CA LYS A 120 15.28 -5.07 -11.09
C LYS A 120 15.07 -6.58 -11.14
N SER A 121 13.86 -7.03 -11.45
CA SER A 121 13.50 -8.45 -11.35
C SER A 121 12.56 -8.94 -12.45
N GLY A 122 12.23 -8.09 -13.41
CA GLY A 122 11.29 -8.40 -14.49
C GLY A 122 11.96 -9.03 -15.73
N PHE A 123 11.17 -9.12 -16.77
CA PHE A 123 11.50 -9.61 -18.11
C PHE A 123 11.41 -8.46 -19.12
N ASP A 124 11.83 -8.71 -20.36
CA ASP A 124 11.72 -7.70 -21.42
C ASP A 124 10.42 -7.83 -22.22
N SER A 125 9.71 -8.95 -22.10
CA SER A 125 8.41 -9.17 -22.76
C SER A 125 7.52 -10.14 -21.98
N VAL A 126 6.24 -10.20 -22.37
CA VAL A 126 5.24 -11.15 -21.81
C VAL A 126 5.64 -12.59 -22.17
N GLU A 127 6.14 -12.80 -23.40
CA GLU A 127 6.57 -14.10 -23.91
C GLU A 127 7.75 -14.67 -23.11
N GLU A 128 8.68 -13.83 -22.68
CA GLU A 128 9.78 -14.28 -21.82
C GLU A 128 9.28 -14.76 -20.45
N CYS A 129 8.20 -14.15 -19.94
CA CYS A 129 7.61 -14.50 -18.66
C CYS A 129 6.73 -15.74 -18.74
N PHE A 130 5.87 -15.85 -19.74
CA PHE A 130 4.84 -16.89 -19.80
C PHE A 130 5.10 -18.00 -20.84
N GLY A 131 6.04 -17.79 -21.77
CA GLY A 131 6.48 -18.79 -22.74
C GLY A 131 5.34 -19.29 -23.64
N ASP A 132 5.13 -20.60 -23.64
CA ASP A 132 4.10 -21.29 -24.41
C ASP A 132 2.65 -20.98 -23.94
N LEU A 133 2.47 -20.41 -22.76
CA LEU A 133 1.16 -20.00 -22.23
C LEU A 133 0.84 -18.52 -22.45
N THR A 134 1.67 -17.77 -23.19
CA THR A 134 1.47 -16.34 -23.45
C THR A 134 0.11 -16.03 -24.05
N GLU A 135 -0.46 -16.92 -24.88
CA GLU A 135 -1.77 -16.74 -25.50
C GLU A 135 -2.94 -16.67 -24.50
N HIS A 136 -2.73 -17.13 -23.26
CA HIS A 136 -3.71 -17.06 -22.18
C HIS A 136 -3.62 -15.74 -21.38
N ILE A 137 -2.62 -14.90 -21.64
CA ILE A 137 -2.52 -13.54 -21.11
C ILE A 137 -3.15 -12.59 -22.12
N PHE A 138 -4.18 -11.89 -21.74
CA PHE A 138 -4.92 -10.95 -22.61
C PHE A 138 -5.06 -9.57 -22.01
N ALA A 139 -4.75 -9.42 -20.71
CA ALA A 139 -4.79 -8.15 -20.01
C ALA A 139 -3.54 -7.97 -19.13
N LEU A 140 -3.13 -6.71 -18.93
CA LEU A 140 -1.98 -6.30 -18.13
C LEU A 140 -2.39 -5.12 -17.23
N GLU A 141 -1.96 -5.13 -15.98
CA GLU A 141 -2.29 -4.05 -15.04
C GLU A 141 -1.24 -2.94 -15.10
N THR A 142 -1.71 -1.70 -15.31
CA THR A 142 -0.89 -0.49 -15.26
C THR A 142 -0.31 -0.29 -13.86
N GLY A 143 -1.19 -0.32 -12.84
CA GLY A 143 -0.87 -0.02 -11.45
C GLY A 143 -0.38 1.41 -11.26
N LEU A 144 -0.21 1.84 -10.02
CA LEU A 144 0.13 3.22 -9.63
C LEU A 144 1.43 3.80 -10.24
N SER A 145 2.23 2.98 -10.92
CA SER A 145 3.54 3.38 -11.45
C SER A 145 3.54 3.65 -12.95
N SER A 146 2.46 3.37 -13.67
CA SER A 146 2.35 3.61 -15.10
C SER A 146 0.93 3.89 -15.52
N ASP A 147 0.79 4.54 -16.67
CA ASP A 147 -0.46 4.84 -17.33
C ASP A 147 -0.50 4.28 -18.77
N PRO A 148 -1.63 4.33 -19.47
CA PRO A 148 -1.71 3.89 -20.85
C PRO A 148 -0.71 4.57 -21.79
N PRO A 149 -0.45 5.89 -21.77
CA PRO A 149 0.57 6.54 -22.57
C PRO A 149 1.98 5.96 -22.42
N MET A 150 2.40 5.61 -21.21
CA MET A 150 3.68 4.95 -20.98
C MET A 150 3.70 3.57 -21.64
N ASN A 151 2.65 2.79 -21.52
CA ASN A 151 2.51 1.45 -22.10
C ASN A 151 2.45 1.49 -23.64
N TRP A 152 1.81 2.49 -24.24
CA TRP A 152 1.72 2.64 -25.72
C TRP A 152 3.07 2.85 -26.39
N ARG A 153 4.11 3.20 -25.65
CA ARG A 153 5.47 3.35 -26.18
C ARG A 153 6.12 2.01 -26.54
N VAL A 154 5.57 0.89 -26.07
CA VAL A 154 6.11 -0.46 -26.25
C VAL A 154 5.15 -1.28 -27.11
N SER A 155 5.50 -1.48 -28.40
CA SER A 155 4.58 -2.12 -29.37
C SER A 155 4.24 -3.58 -29.03
N ASN A 156 5.10 -4.28 -28.30
CA ASN A 156 4.84 -5.63 -27.82
C ASN A 156 3.65 -5.72 -26.87
N LEU A 157 3.17 -4.58 -26.33
CA LEU A 157 2.00 -4.53 -25.43
C LEU A 157 0.69 -4.25 -26.16
N ASP A 158 0.68 -3.94 -27.46
CA ASP A 158 -0.51 -3.56 -28.22
C ASP A 158 -1.60 -4.62 -28.26
N GLY A 159 -1.22 -5.88 -28.11
CA GLY A 159 -2.13 -7.02 -28.12
C GLY A 159 -2.94 -7.19 -26.83
N TYR A 160 -2.56 -6.52 -25.76
CA TYR A 160 -3.13 -6.69 -24.43
C TYR A 160 -4.07 -5.54 -24.07
N THR A 161 -5.13 -5.86 -23.34
CA THR A 161 -6.03 -4.86 -22.76
C THR A 161 -5.41 -4.36 -21.43
N LEU A 162 -5.24 -3.04 -21.30
CA LEU A 162 -4.75 -2.47 -20.06
C LEU A 162 -5.89 -2.38 -19.05
N VAL A 163 -5.64 -2.83 -17.83
CA VAL A 163 -6.54 -2.71 -16.68
C VAL A 163 -5.87 -1.89 -15.58
N SER A 164 -6.68 -1.26 -14.75
CA SER A 164 -6.22 -0.47 -13.62
C SER A 164 -7.00 -0.88 -12.38
N ASN A 165 -6.30 -1.19 -11.29
CA ASN A 165 -6.90 -1.58 -10.03
C ASN A 165 -6.17 -0.89 -8.89
N SER A 166 -6.88 -0.55 -7.82
CA SER A 166 -6.39 0.38 -6.80
C SER A 166 -5.23 -0.14 -5.94
N ASP A 167 -4.94 -1.44 -5.95
CA ASP A 167 -3.94 -2.06 -5.05
C ASP A 167 -4.08 -1.54 -3.60
N ALA A 168 -5.34 -1.52 -3.12
CA ALA A 168 -5.72 -0.82 -1.91
C ALA A 168 -5.36 -1.62 -0.67
N HIS A 169 -4.44 -1.10 0.16
CA HIS A 169 -4.08 -1.63 1.48
C HIS A 169 -4.94 -1.07 2.61
N SER A 170 -5.89 -0.17 2.29
CA SER A 170 -6.88 0.38 3.23
C SER A 170 -8.18 0.75 2.50
N PRO A 171 -9.34 0.76 3.18
CA PRO A 171 -10.62 1.10 2.56
C PRO A 171 -10.64 2.47 1.87
N GLN A 172 -9.88 3.44 2.38
CA GLN A 172 -9.81 4.80 1.85
C GLN A 172 -9.09 4.89 0.50
N LYS A 173 -8.37 3.85 0.11
CA LYS A 173 -7.63 3.78 -1.16
C LYS A 173 -8.37 2.98 -2.24
N LEU A 174 -9.55 2.43 -1.93
CA LEU A 174 -10.39 1.78 -2.93
C LEU A 174 -10.79 2.78 -4.03
N ALA A 175 -10.82 2.29 -5.27
CA ALA A 175 -11.21 3.04 -6.47
C ALA A 175 -10.35 4.29 -6.78
N ARG A 176 -9.13 4.42 -6.22
CA ARG A 176 -8.15 5.41 -6.69
C ARG A 176 -7.66 5.08 -8.11
N GLU A 177 -7.73 3.83 -8.48
CA GLU A 177 -7.64 3.29 -9.82
C GLU A 177 -8.78 2.32 -10.04
N ALA A 178 -9.30 2.23 -11.27
CA ALA A 178 -10.42 1.36 -11.60
C ALA A 178 -10.46 1.04 -13.10
N THR A 179 -11.09 -0.07 -13.44
CA THR A 179 -11.41 -0.47 -14.81
C THR A 179 -12.88 -0.25 -15.07
N VAL A 180 -13.21 0.38 -16.19
CA VAL A 180 -14.58 0.73 -16.58
C VAL A 180 -15.12 -0.26 -17.60
N PHE A 181 -16.33 -0.77 -17.37
CA PHE A 181 -17.02 -1.68 -18.26
C PHE A 181 -18.37 -1.13 -18.68
N HIS A 182 -18.78 -1.45 -19.93
CA HIS A 182 -20.08 -1.15 -20.50
C HIS A 182 -20.92 -2.41 -20.74
N THR A 183 -20.54 -3.52 -20.11
CA THR A 183 -21.23 -4.81 -20.15
C THR A 183 -21.99 -5.08 -18.84
N GLU A 184 -22.80 -6.13 -18.85
CA GLU A 184 -23.47 -6.58 -17.64
C GLU A 184 -22.46 -7.04 -16.56
N PRO A 185 -22.78 -6.86 -15.27
CA PRO A 185 -21.91 -7.29 -14.18
C PRO A 185 -22.02 -8.81 -13.97
N ALA A 186 -21.40 -9.57 -14.87
CA ALA A 186 -21.26 -11.02 -14.82
C ALA A 186 -19.81 -11.40 -15.11
N TYR A 187 -19.30 -12.43 -14.45
CA TYR A 187 -17.89 -12.84 -14.53
C TYR A 187 -17.43 -13.06 -15.98
N ASP A 188 -18.18 -13.91 -16.71
CA ASP A 188 -17.81 -14.23 -18.09
C ASP A 188 -17.92 -13.02 -19.02
N ALA A 189 -18.90 -12.14 -18.81
CA ALA A 189 -19.07 -10.92 -19.61
C ALA A 189 -17.92 -9.93 -19.40
N LEU A 190 -17.47 -9.75 -18.14
CA LEU A 190 -16.33 -8.89 -17.81
C LEU A 190 -15.03 -9.40 -18.44
N PHE A 191 -14.75 -10.71 -18.33
CA PHE A 191 -13.55 -11.28 -18.94
C PHE A 191 -13.62 -11.36 -20.46
N ALA A 192 -14.79 -11.56 -21.06
CA ALA A 192 -14.99 -11.45 -22.52
C ALA A 192 -14.70 -10.02 -23.02
N ALA A 193 -15.13 -8.99 -22.27
CA ALA A 193 -14.82 -7.60 -22.58
C ALA A 193 -13.31 -7.32 -22.53
N LEU A 194 -12.59 -7.85 -21.51
CA LEU A 194 -11.14 -7.72 -21.41
C LEU A 194 -10.41 -8.46 -22.52
N HIS A 195 -10.86 -9.66 -22.86
CA HIS A 195 -10.24 -10.47 -23.89
C HIS A 195 -10.41 -9.87 -25.30
N SER A 196 -11.60 -9.34 -25.60
CA SER A 196 -11.87 -8.69 -26.90
C SER A 196 -11.29 -7.29 -27.00
N GLY A 197 -11.24 -6.55 -25.88
CA GLY A 197 -10.99 -5.12 -25.86
C GLY A 197 -11.96 -4.34 -26.76
N ASP A 198 -13.20 -4.80 -26.89
CA ASP A 198 -14.23 -4.11 -27.68
C ASP A 198 -14.68 -2.84 -26.94
N PRO A 199 -14.54 -1.63 -27.52
CA PRO A 199 -14.98 -0.38 -26.89
C PRO A 199 -16.47 -0.34 -26.53
N ALA A 200 -17.29 -1.20 -27.15
CA ALA A 200 -18.70 -1.32 -26.79
C ALA A 200 -18.92 -2.02 -25.43
N ALA A 201 -17.96 -2.82 -24.98
CA ALA A 201 -18.04 -3.58 -23.72
C ALA A 201 -16.98 -3.14 -22.68
N PHE A 202 -15.81 -2.69 -23.15
CA PHE A 202 -14.70 -2.22 -22.32
C PHE A 202 -14.58 -0.69 -22.40
N GLY A 203 -14.85 0.00 -21.30
CA GLY A 203 -14.92 1.47 -21.24
C GLY A 203 -13.57 2.16 -21.02
N GLY A 204 -12.50 1.41 -20.72
CA GLY A 204 -11.17 1.97 -20.42
C GLY A 204 -10.82 1.96 -18.94
N THR A 205 -9.92 2.85 -18.53
CA THR A 205 -9.36 2.87 -17.19
C THR A 205 -9.46 4.23 -16.50
N ILE A 206 -9.49 4.19 -15.18
CA ILE A 206 -9.26 5.33 -14.29
C ILE A 206 -7.89 5.10 -13.68
N GLU A 207 -6.98 6.03 -13.91
CA GLU A 207 -5.59 5.94 -13.54
C GLU A 207 -5.25 6.93 -12.42
N PHE A 208 -4.26 6.59 -11.65
CA PHE A 208 -3.54 7.51 -10.78
C PHE A 208 -2.49 8.26 -11.62
N PHE A 209 -2.00 9.40 -11.15
CA PHE A 209 -0.88 10.08 -11.80
C PHE A 209 0.42 9.37 -11.46
N PRO A 210 1.09 8.68 -12.41
CA PRO A 210 2.29 7.90 -12.12
C PRO A 210 3.47 8.78 -11.66
N GLU A 211 3.44 10.09 -11.93
CA GLU A 211 4.41 11.06 -11.45
C GLU A 211 4.46 11.15 -9.92
N GLU A 212 3.39 10.83 -9.21
CA GLU A 212 3.42 10.76 -7.74
C GLU A 212 4.31 9.64 -7.21
N GLY A 213 4.60 8.64 -8.04
CA GLY A 213 5.43 7.50 -7.68
C GLY A 213 6.86 7.89 -7.29
N LYS A 214 7.33 7.45 -6.13
CA LYS A 214 8.66 7.77 -5.57
C LYS A 214 9.86 7.31 -6.42
N TYR A 215 9.63 6.58 -7.48
CA TYR A 215 10.63 6.10 -8.44
C TYR A 215 10.20 6.37 -9.89
N HIS A 216 9.42 7.41 -10.14
CA HIS A 216 8.98 7.73 -11.50
C HIS A 216 10.14 8.12 -12.39
N LEU A 217 10.93 9.13 -11.99
CA LEU A 217 12.11 9.59 -12.71
C LEU A 217 13.40 9.01 -12.12
N ASP A 218 14.48 9.16 -12.90
CA ASP A 218 15.82 8.88 -12.43
C ASP A 218 16.31 9.99 -11.50
N GLY A 219 17.12 9.66 -10.49
CA GLY A 219 17.62 10.74 -9.66
C GLY A 219 18.62 10.34 -8.59
N HIS A 220 19.05 11.38 -7.87
CA HIS A 220 19.89 11.26 -6.68
C HIS A 220 19.43 12.28 -5.64
N ARG A 221 18.52 11.88 -4.78
CA ARG A 221 17.84 12.73 -3.78
C ARG A 221 18.80 13.57 -2.93
N LYS A 222 19.89 12.94 -2.45
CA LYS A 222 20.89 13.64 -1.61
C LYS A 222 21.57 14.83 -2.30
N CYS A 223 21.50 14.91 -3.61
CA CYS A 223 22.07 15.99 -4.42
C CYS A 223 21.03 16.84 -5.12
N GLY A 224 19.73 16.60 -4.89
CA GLY A 224 18.64 17.30 -5.58
C GLY A 224 18.62 17.08 -7.09
N VAL A 225 19.08 15.91 -7.55
CA VAL A 225 19.13 15.58 -8.99
C VAL A 225 17.94 14.73 -9.34
N SER A 226 17.08 15.23 -10.23
CA SER A 226 15.97 14.52 -10.85
C SER A 226 16.10 14.66 -12.37
N TRP A 227 16.09 13.56 -13.10
CA TRP A 227 16.38 13.55 -14.54
C TRP A 227 15.42 12.65 -15.31
N GLU A 228 15.08 13.12 -16.51
CA GLU A 228 14.52 12.28 -17.55
C GLU A 228 15.54 11.22 -18.01
N PRO A 229 15.10 10.03 -18.48
CA PRO A 229 15.98 8.94 -18.89
C PRO A 229 17.09 9.34 -19.88
N LYS A 230 16.76 10.17 -20.86
CA LYS A 230 17.72 10.67 -21.87
C LYS A 230 18.84 11.49 -21.23
N THR A 231 18.52 12.29 -20.22
CA THR A 231 19.49 13.07 -19.45
C THR A 231 20.41 12.15 -18.65
N THR A 232 19.84 11.12 -18.02
CA THR A 232 20.61 10.10 -17.29
C THR A 232 21.61 9.39 -18.22
N LEU A 233 21.16 8.99 -19.40
CA LEU A 233 22.03 8.36 -20.41
C LEU A 233 23.15 9.30 -20.86
N ALA A 234 22.86 10.57 -21.11
CA ALA A 234 23.86 11.58 -21.49
C ALA A 234 24.93 11.79 -20.39
N HIS A 235 24.60 11.58 -19.13
CA HIS A 235 25.52 11.65 -17.99
C HIS A 235 26.13 10.29 -17.59
N GLY A 236 25.94 9.25 -18.41
CA GLY A 236 26.47 7.91 -18.16
C GLY A 236 25.94 7.27 -16.87
N GLY A 237 24.70 7.58 -16.48
CA GLY A 237 24.06 7.05 -15.28
C GLY A 237 24.64 7.58 -13.96
N ARG A 238 25.38 8.70 -13.98
CA ARG A 238 26.07 9.23 -12.80
C ARG A 238 25.61 10.65 -12.46
N CYS A 239 25.34 10.88 -11.19
CA CYS A 239 24.98 12.18 -10.65
C CYS A 239 26.04 13.24 -10.98
N SER A 240 25.64 14.34 -11.60
CA SER A 240 26.53 15.46 -11.98
C SER A 240 27.17 16.17 -10.80
N VAL A 241 26.59 16.05 -9.60
CA VAL A 241 27.09 16.73 -8.39
C VAL A 241 28.14 15.90 -7.66
N CYS A 242 27.91 14.59 -7.46
CA CYS A 242 28.77 13.75 -6.63
C CYS A 242 29.41 12.56 -7.35
N GLY A 243 29.10 12.34 -8.64
CA GLY A 243 29.64 11.25 -9.47
C GLY A 243 29.15 9.85 -9.11
N LYS A 244 28.29 9.68 -8.10
CA LYS A 244 27.69 8.39 -7.74
C LYS A 244 26.65 7.96 -8.78
N PRO A 245 26.36 6.65 -8.93
CA PRO A 245 25.25 6.21 -9.75
C PRO A 245 23.93 6.87 -9.30
N VAL A 246 23.07 7.21 -10.24
CA VAL A 246 21.71 7.65 -9.95
C VAL A 246 20.80 6.43 -9.74
N THR A 247 19.73 6.58 -8.96
CA THR A 247 18.66 5.59 -8.88
C THR A 247 17.84 5.68 -10.15
N VAL A 248 17.68 4.54 -10.82
CA VAL A 248 16.93 4.44 -12.09
C VAL A 248 15.44 4.29 -11.78
N GLY A 249 14.62 5.13 -12.41
CA GLY A 249 13.16 5.14 -12.26
C GLY A 249 12.41 4.26 -13.26
N VAL A 250 11.08 4.28 -13.16
CA VAL A 250 10.18 3.54 -14.05
C VAL A 250 10.28 4.06 -15.49
N MET A 251 10.29 5.39 -15.66
CA MET A 251 10.41 6.00 -16.99
C MET A 251 11.66 5.56 -17.74
N HIS A 252 12.77 5.32 -17.03
CA HIS A 252 13.99 4.78 -17.66
C HIS A 252 13.78 3.37 -18.22
N ARG A 253 13.03 2.54 -17.47
CA ARG A 253 12.72 1.19 -17.94
C ARG A 253 11.77 1.22 -19.15
N VAL A 254 10.77 2.09 -19.13
CA VAL A 254 9.90 2.34 -20.29
C VAL A 254 10.71 2.79 -21.48
N GLU A 255 11.62 3.79 -21.34
CA GLU A 255 12.50 4.25 -22.41
C GLU A 255 13.40 3.13 -22.96
N THR A 256 13.86 2.21 -22.11
CA THR A 256 14.69 1.07 -22.51
C THR A 256 13.95 0.08 -23.41
N LEU A 257 12.66 -0.16 -23.15
CA LEU A 257 11.83 -1.11 -23.90
C LEU A 257 11.05 -0.46 -25.03
N ALA A 258 10.96 0.88 -25.05
CA ALA A 258 10.18 1.63 -26.02
C ALA A 258 10.76 1.51 -27.43
N ASP A 259 9.91 1.22 -28.39
CA ASP A 259 10.17 1.26 -29.83
C ASP A 259 9.35 2.36 -30.53
N ARG A 260 8.53 3.11 -29.78
CA ARG A 260 7.80 4.30 -30.23
C ARG A 260 8.29 5.56 -29.51
N PRO A 261 8.28 6.71 -30.17
CA PRO A 261 8.57 7.99 -29.52
C PRO A 261 7.50 8.33 -28.48
N GLU A 262 7.82 9.28 -27.62
CA GLU A 262 6.88 9.88 -26.70
C GLU A 262 5.64 10.44 -27.47
N GLY A 263 4.42 10.19 -26.92
CA GLY A 263 3.16 10.50 -27.61
C GLY A 263 2.77 9.53 -28.73
N GLY A 264 3.60 8.54 -29.06
CA GLY A 264 3.26 7.47 -29.97
C GLY A 264 2.14 6.60 -29.44
N LYS A 265 1.18 6.19 -30.32
CA LYS A 265 0.00 5.40 -29.95
C LYS A 265 -0.15 4.17 -30.83
N PRO A 266 -0.65 3.04 -30.29
CA PRO A 266 -1.08 1.90 -31.09
C PRO A 266 -2.29 2.23 -31.95
N ALA A 267 -2.59 1.36 -32.90
CA ALA A 267 -3.81 1.50 -33.74
C ALA A 267 -5.12 1.36 -32.93
N ARG A 268 -5.09 0.56 -31.85
CA ARG A 268 -6.18 0.40 -30.88
C ARG A 268 -5.77 1.03 -29.55
N THR A 269 -6.54 2.01 -29.11
CA THR A 269 -6.42 2.61 -27.78
C THR A 269 -7.77 2.58 -27.09
N HIS A 270 -7.74 2.50 -25.76
CA HIS A 270 -8.95 2.68 -24.94
C HIS A 270 -8.90 4.03 -24.24
N PRO A 271 -10.06 4.60 -23.89
CA PRO A 271 -10.12 5.80 -23.07
C PRO A 271 -9.46 5.56 -21.71
N TYR A 272 -8.89 6.60 -21.16
CA TYR A 272 -8.45 6.62 -19.76
C TYR A 272 -8.67 8.02 -19.18
N ALA A 273 -8.74 8.11 -17.85
CA ALA A 273 -8.85 9.37 -17.12
C ALA A 273 -7.92 9.30 -15.91
N SER A 274 -6.98 10.26 -15.81
CA SER A 274 -6.14 10.38 -14.63
C SER A 274 -6.87 11.19 -13.56
N LEU A 275 -7.05 10.63 -12.36
CA LEU A 275 -7.78 11.24 -11.26
C LEU A 275 -6.91 11.39 -10.02
N ILE A 276 -7.17 12.48 -9.30
CA ILE A 276 -6.64 12.73 -7.97
C ILE A 276 -7.77 12.46 -6.96
N PRO A 277 -7.54 11.70 -5.88
CA PRO A 277 -8.56 11.46 -4.86
C PRO A 277 -9.16 12.76 -4.31
N LEU A 278 -10.47 12.83 -4.20
CA LEU A 278 -11.18 14.03 -3.75
C LEU A 278 -10.69 14.59 -2.41
N PRO A 279 -10.30 13.77 -1.40
CA PRO A 279 -9.69 14.30 -0.18
C PRO A 279 -8.37 15.05 -0.40
N GLU A 280 -7.59 14.69 -1.41
CA GLU A 280 -6.32 15.34 -1.74
C GLU A 280 -6.57 16.70 -2.39
N ILE A 281 -7.51 16.76 -3.35
CA ILE A 281 -7.98 18.04 -3.94
C ILE A 281 -8.54 18.97 -2.85
N LEU A 282 -9.38 18.44 -1.95
CA LEU A 282 -9.93 19.22 -0.84
C LEU A 282 -8.83 19.70 0.11
N GLY A 283 -7.79 18.91 0.31
CA GLY A 283 -6.61 19.29 1.08
C GLY A 283 -5.92 20.51 0.49
N GLU A 284 -5.70 20.50 -0.82
CA GLU A 284 -5.09 21.62 -1.56
C GLU A 284 -5.99 22.87 -1.52
N VAL A 285 -7.30 22.70 -1.78
CA VAL A 285 -8.28 23.80 -1.75
C VAL A 285 -8.31 24.53 -0.40
N HIS A 286 -8.23 23.76 0.70
CA HIS A 286 -8.29 24.30 2.06
C HIS A 286 -6.92 24.61 2.68
N GLY A 287 -5.81 24.31 1.98
CA GLY A 287 -4.45 24.49 2.51
C GLY A 287 -4.13 23.62 3.73
N VAL A 288 -4.71 22.43 3.82
CA VAL A 288 -4.55 21.48 4.94
C VAL A 288 -4.33 20.06 4.46
N GLY A 289 -3.85 19.17 5.34
CA GLY A 289 -3.66 17.76 4.96
C GLY A 289 -4.98 17.03 4.66
N PRO A 290 -4.98 16.01 3.76
CA PRO A 290 -6.18 15.30 3.30
C PRO A 290 -6.92 14.54 4.40
N ASN A 291 -6.27 14.22 5.50
CA ASN A 291 -6.85 13.47 6.62
C ASN A 291 -7.42 14.36 7.73
N THR A 292 -7.50 15.68 7.52
CA THR A 292 -8.01 16.63 8.54
C THR A 292 -9.53 16.57 8.64
N ARG A 293 -10.05 17.03 9.80
CA ARG A 293 -11.48 17.13 10.02
C ARG A 293 -12.17 18.09 9.03
N THR A 294 -11.49 19.15 8.61
CA THR A 294 -11.99 20.10 7.61
C THR A 294 -12.26 19.39 6.29
N VAL A 295 -11.29 18.62 5.79
CA VAL A 295 -11.41 17.83 4.56
C VAL A 295 -12.52 16.79 4.69
N ARG A 296 -12.58 16.06 5.82
CA ARG A 296 -13.62 15.06 6.04
C ARG A 296 -15.02 15.65 5.99
N ASN A 297 -15.25 16.78 6.68
CA ASN A 297 -16.56 17.44 6.69
C ASN A 297 -16.96 17.94 5.28
N ALA A 298 -15.99 18.48 4.51
CA ALA A 298 -16.23 18.92 3.13
C ALA A 298 -16.53 17.72 2.22
N TYR A 299 -15.79 16.63 2.37
CA TYR A 299 -15.99 15.38 1.64
C TYR A 299 -17.38 14.79 1.89
N GLU A 300 -17.78 14.60 3.15
CA GLU A 300 -19.10 14.08 3.50
C GLU A 300 -20.24 14.98 2.99
N LYS A 301 -20.05 16.30 3.00
CA LYS A 301 -21.03 17.25 2.44
C LYS A 301 -21.19 17.04 0.94
N LEU A 302 -20.10 16.86 0.18
CA LEU A 302 -20.13 16.62 -1.24
C LEU A 302 -20.82 15.29 -1.56
N LEU A 303 -20.40 14.20 -0.91
CA LEU A 303 -21.02 12.88 -1.09
C LEU A 303 -22.52 12.89 -0.80
N SER A 304 -22.96 13.57 0.26
CA SER A 304 -24.36 13.62 0.64
C SER A 304 -25.25 14.38 -0.36
N ARG A 305 -24.64 15.24 -1.21
CA ARG A 305 -25.35 16.12 -2.13
C ARG A 305 -25.22 15.72 -3.60
N LEU A 306 -24.02 15.26 -3.99
CA LEU A 306 -23.65 15.03 -5.37
C LEU A 306 -23.47 13.54 -5.71
N GLY A 307 -23.39 12.66 -4.72
CA GLY A 307 -23.22 11.23 -4.93
C GLY A 307 -21.79 10.72 -4.75
N PRO A 308 -21.44 9.55 -5.32
CA PRO A 308 -20.14 8.90 -5.14
C PRO A 308 -18.96 9.73 -5.63
N GLU A 309 -17.80 9.55 -5.01
CA GLU A 309 -16.57 10.29 -5.33
C GLU A 309 -16.23 10.26 -6.83
N LEU A 310 -16.25 9.09 -7.48
CA LEU A 310 -15.94 8.99 -8.90
C LEU A 310 -16.91 9.79 -9.76
N ALA A 311 -18.21 9.79 -9.44
CA ALA A 311 -19.19 10.61 -10.15
C ALA A 311 -18.92 12.11 -9.95
N ILE A 312 -18.50 12.53 -8.76
CA ILE A 312 -18.11 13.93 -8.50
C ILE A 312 -16.87 14.28 -9.31
N LEU A 313 -15.87 13.42 -9.35
CA LEU A 313 -14.61 13.71 -10.04
C LEU A 313 -14.74 13.69 -11.56
N GLN A 314 -15.60 12.83 -12.12
CA GLN A 314 -15.72 12.63 -13.57
C GLN A 314 -16.92 13.35 -14.19
N ASP A 315 -18.13 13.22 -13.62
CA ASP A 315 -19.38 13.46 -14.31
C ASP A 315 -20.13 14.70 -13.83
N ALA A 316 -20.10 14.99 -12.51
CA ALA A 316 -20.89 16.06 -11.94
C ALA A 316 -20.60 17.41 -12.62
N PRO A 317 -21.63 18.21 -12.97
CA PRO A 317 -21.45 19.54 -13.52
C PRO A 317 -20.62 20.43 -12.59
N LEU A 318 -19.67 21.20 -13.16
CA LEU A 318 -18.80 22.07 -12.36
C LEU A 318 -19.60 23.11 -11.57
N GLU A 319 -20.73 23.57 -12.09
CA GLU A 319 -21.65 24.51 -11.44
C GLU A 319 -22.27 23.90 -10.18
N GLU A 320 -22.61 22.61 -10.21
CA GLU A 320 -23.13 21.89 -9.04
C GLU A 320 -22.04 21.67 -7.99
N ILE A 321 -20.83 21.35 -8.43
CA ILE A 321 -19.66 21.25 -7.54
C ILE A 321 -19.38 22.60 -6.88
N ALA A 322 -19.42 23.71 -7.65
CA ALA A 322 -19.23 25.06 -7.13
C ALA A 322 -20.30 25.42 -6.08
N ALA A 323 -21.56 25.10 -6.34
CA ALA A 323 -22.67 25.40 -5.43
C ALA A 323 -22.52 24.68 -4.07
N VAL A 324 -21.93 23.49 -4.04
CA VAL A 324 -21.75 22.69 -2.81
C VAL A 324 -20.39 22.91 -2.17
N GLY A 325 -19.32 22.89 -2.96
CA GLY A 325 -17.92 22.89 -2.51
C GLY A 325 -17.16 24.19 -2.72
N GLY A 326 -17.75 25.15 -3.46
CA GLY A 326 -17.13 26.44 -3.79
C GLY A 326 -16.43 26.44 -5.15
N GLU A 327 -16.25 27.65 -5.72
CA GLU A 327 -15.65 27.89 -7.05
C GLU A 327 -14.23 27.30 -7.17
N ARG A 328 -13.43 27.43 -6.12
CA ARG A 328 -12.04 26.95 -6.11
C ARG A 328 -11.97 25.42 -6.28
N LEU A 329 -12.88 24.67 -5.65
CA LEU A 329 -12.98 23.22 -5.84
C LEU A 329 -13.40 22.86 -7.25
N ALA A 330 -14.44 23.53 -7.77
CA ALA A 330 -14.92 23.31 -9.14
C ALA A 330 -13.83 23.61 -10.17
N HIS A 331 -13.04 24.67 -9.95
CA HIS A 331 -11.90 25.01 -10.79
C HIS A 331 -10.82 23.93 -10.76
N GLY A 332 -10.41 23.45 -9.58
CA GLY A 332 -9.42 22.38 -9.42
C GLY A 332 -9.87 21.07 -10.09
N ILE A 333 -11.11 20.63 -9.87
CA ILE A 333 -11.66 19.45 -10.57
C ILE A 333 -11.73 19.69 -12.09
N GLY A 334 -12.09 20.90 -12.52
CA GLY A 334 -12.07 21.28 -13.92
C GLY A 334 -10.68 21.19 -14.56
N ASN A 335 -9.63 21.60 -13.85
CA ASN A 335 -8.24 21.48 -14.30
C ASN A 335 -7.83 20.01 -14.42
N MET A 336 -8.13 19.18 -13.43
CA MET A 336 -7.88 17.74 -13.48
C MET A 336 -8.59 17.08 -14.68
N ARG A 337 -9.88 17.36 -14.91
CA ARG A 337 -10.62 16.81 -16.03
C ARG A 337 -10.08 17.23 -17.41
N ARG A 338 -9.37 18.35 -17.49
CA ARG A 338 -8.72 18.83 -18.72
C ARG A 338 -7.27 18.43 -18.84
N ASP A 339 -6.76 17.65 -17.87
CA ASP A 339 -5.35 17.28 -17.79
C ASP A 339 -4.41 18.52 -17.78
N THR A 340 -4.82 19.56 -17.05
CA THR A 340 -4.08 20.82 -16.89
C THR A 340 -3.60 21.00 -15.45
N VAL A 341 -3.06 19.93 -14.89
CA VAL A 341 -2.48 19.89 -13.55
C VAL A 341 -0.98 20.17 -13.61
N LEU A 342 -0.40 20.64 -12.49
CA LEU A 342 1.05 20.71 -12.34
C LEU A 342 1.54 19.42 -11.71
N ALA A 343 2.36 18.67 -12.42
CA ALA A 343 3.00 17.45 -11.93
C ALA A 343 4.48 17.69 -11.64
N GLU A 344 4.88 17.50 -10.40
CA GLU A 344 6.28 17.42 -9.98
C GLU A 344 6.60 15.95 -9.72
N ALA A 345 7.31 15.32 -10.64
CA ALA A 345 7.53 13.87 -10.61
C ALA A 345 8.47 13.42 -9.49
N GLY A 346 8.13 12.30 -8.85
CA GLY A 346 8.94 11.70 -7.81
C GLY A 346 10.19 10.99 -8.34
N TYR A 347 11.23 10.88 -7.50
CA TYR A 347 12.51 10.26 -7.85
C TYR A 347 13.28 9.80 -6.60
N ASP A 348 14.07 8.78 -6.71
CA ASP A 348 15.02 8.29 -5.67
C ASP A 348 14.41 8.22 -4.25
N GLY A 349 13.17 7.72 -4.14
CA GLY A 349 12.46 7.56 -2.87
C GLY A 349 11.70 8.81 -2.39
N GLU A 350 11.70 9.90 -3.14
CA GLU A 350 10.83 11.06 -2.91
C GLU A 350 9.55 10.93 -3.75
N TYR A 351 8.40 11.09 -3.11
CA TYR A 351 7.12 11.14 -3.79
C TYR A 351 7.00 12.40 -4.62
N GLY A 352 6.38 12.27 -5.80
CA GLY A 352 5.96 13.42 -6.58
C GLY A 352 4.75 14.12 -5.96
N VAL A 353 4.38 15.24 -6.54
CA VAL A 353 3.25 16.06 -6.10
C VAL A 353 2.47 16.51 -7.31
N ILE A 354 1.16 16.27 -7.30
CA ILE A 354 0.24 16.81 -8.31
C ILE A 354 -0.56 17.93 -7.68
N ARG A 355 -0.68 19.07 -8.39
CA ARG A 355 -1.43 20.24 -7.94
C ARG A 355 -2.49 20.62 -8.97
N VAL A 356 -3.73 20.76 -8.52
CA VAL A 356 -4.86 21.17 -9.38
C VAL A 356 -5.03 22.69 -9.47
N LEU A 357 -4.42 23.47 -8.56
CA LEU A 357 -4.58 24.92 -8.45
C LEU A 357 -3.29 25.72 -8.75
N ALA A 358 -2.25 25.06 -9.28
CA ALA A 358 -0.98 25.74 -9.57
C ALA A 358 -1.17 26.78 -10.70
N GLY A 359 -0.98 28.05 -10.36
CA GLY A 359 -1.07 29.18 -11.26
C GLY A 359 -1.98 30.32 -10.80
N ASP A 360 -2.91 30.08 -9.89
CA ASP A 360 -3.92 31.06 -9.48
C ASP A 360 -3.55 31.89 -8.22
N GLU A 361 -2.36 31.69 -7.64
CA GLU A 361 -1.96 32.36 -6.38
C GLU A 361 -1.59 33.84 -6.53
N ALA A 362 -1.68 34.41 -7.74
CA ALA A 362 -1.21 35.78 -7.97
C ALA A 362 -2.28 36.89 -7.82
N ASP A 363 -3.59 36.58 -7.78
CA ASP A 363 -4.61 37.63 -7.91
C ASP A 363 -5.67 37.78 -6.78
N ASP A 364 -5.74 36.91 -5.78
CA ASP A 364 -6.85 36.95 -4.80
C ASP A 364 -6.52 37.48 -3.39
N ASP A 365 -5.35 38.05 -3.15
CA ASP A 365 -5.07 38.72 -1.85
C ASP A 365 -5.42 40.23 -1.84
N ALA A 366 -6.22 40.67 -2.80
CA ALA A 366 -6.71 42.05 -2.88
C ALA A 366 -8.22 42.13 -2.62
N GLY A 367 -8.69 41.87 -1.40
CA GLY A 367 -10.06 42.22 -1.12
C GLY A 367 -10.80 41.62 0.07
N GLN A 368 -10.20 41.60 1.26
CA GLN A 368 -11.02 41.68 2.49
C GLN A 368 -10.48 42.75 3.41
N PRO A 369 -11.27 43.80 3.71
CA PRO A 369 -10.87 44.82 4.70
C PRO A 369 -10.83 44.15 6.09
N GLY A 370 -9.64 44.11 6.69
CA GLY A 370 -9.44 43.61 8.05
C GLY A 370 -10.26 44.43 9.05
N LEU A 371 -10.94 43.78 9.95
CA LEU A 371 -11.82 44.36 10.99
C LEU A 371 -11.07 45.02 12.14
N PHE A 372 -9.75 45.19 12.06
CA PHE A 372 -8.96 45.93 13.06
C PHE A 372 -7.90 46.81 12.39
N PRO A 373 -7.98 48.15 12.50
CA PRO A 373 -6.89 49.03 12.13
C PRO A 373 -5.84 49.09 13.26
N ASP A 374 -4.57 49.21 12.84
CA ASP A 374 -3.39 49.50 13.66
C ASP A 374 -2.68 48.35 14.39
N ALA A 375 -1.76 47.69 13.67
CA ALA A 375 -0.51 47.20 14.25
C ALA A 375 0.63 47.30 13.21
N ALA A 376 1.67 48.03 13.59
CA ALA A 376 2.85 48.32 12.78
C ALA A 376 3.59 47.04 12.31
N PRO A 377 4.29 47.09 11.15
CA PRO A 377 4.93 45.91 10.58
C PRO A 377 6.12 45.44 11.42
N ARG A 378 6.08 44.15 11.82
CA ARG A 378 7.24 43.48 12.40
C ARG A 378 8.19 43.02 11.28
N PRO A 379 9.51 43.05 11.48
CA PRO A 379 10.48 42.65 10.46
C PRO A 379 10.36 41.15 10.16
N THR A 380 10.30 40.83 8.87
CA THR A 380 10.30 39.49 8.33
C THR A 380 11.60 38.76 8.68
N ARG A 381 11.48 37.78 9.55
CA ARG A 381 12.50 36.75 9.76
C ARG A 381 12.41 35.79 8.60
N ALA A 382 13.53 35.53 7.94
CA ALA A 382 13.62 34.56 6.83
C ALA A 382 12.91 33.25 7.19
N ALA A 383 12.00 32.84 6.32
CA ALA A 383 11.28 31.58 6.46
C ALA A 383 12.26 30.43 6.28
N GLU A 384 12.57 29.74 7.36
CA GLU A 384 13.05 28.39 7.29
C GLU A 384 11.87 27.55 6.74
N SER A 385 12.06 26.97 5.58
CA SER A 385 11.12 26.05 4.94
C SER A 385 10.87 24.87 5.88
N LYS A 386 9.67 24.80 6.46
CA LYS A 386 9.19 23.57 7.08
C LYS A 386 8.97 22.55 5.97
N PRO A 387 9.41 21.31 6.13
CA PRO A 387 9.18 20.29 5.13
C PRO A 387 7.67 20.08 4.93
N ALA A 388 7.24 20.07 3.67
CA ALA A 388 5.90 19.70 3.27
C ALA A 388 5.56 18.32 3.85
N PHE A 389 4.36 18.22 4.40
CA PHE A 389 3.85 16.97 4.95
C PHE A 389 3.73 15.97 3.79
N ALA A 390 4.52 14.90 3.82
CA ALA A 390 4.38 13.80 2.90
C ALA A 390 3.01 13.13 3.08
N PRO A 391 2.34 12.72 2.00
CA PRO A 391 1.16 11.87 2.11
C PRO A 391 1.53 10.62 2.92
N ALA A 392 0.57 10.11 3.69
CA ALA A 392 0.79 8.93 4.53
C ALA A 392 1.32 7.79 3.65
N SER A 393 2.60 7.46 3.84
CA SER A 393 3.30 6.48 3.04
C SER A 393 2.68 5.09 3.20
N ASP A 394 2.30 4.46 2.10
CA ASP A 394 2.18 3.01 1.99
C ASP A 394 3.58 2.38 2.04
N SER A 395 4.35 2.67 3.10
CA SER A 395 5.77 2.34 3.20
C SER A 395 6.04 1.00 3.86
N ASP A 396 5.17 0.00 3.71
CA ASP A 396 5.40 -1.31 4.31
C ASP A 396 5.80 -2.41 3.30
N VAL A 397 6.33 -2.04 2.14
CA VAL A 397 6.94 -2.99 1.20
C VAL A 397 8.45 -2.86 1.10
N GLU A 398 9.08 -2.04 1.92
CA GLU A 398 10.54 -1.92 1.98
C GLU A 398 11.09 -2.55 3.24
N GLY A 399 11.74 -3.68 3.11
CA GLY A 399 12.52 -4.24 4.20
C GLY A 399 12.79 -5.73 4.12
N ILE A 400 12.61 -6.36 2.97
CA ILE A 400 13.27 -7.65 2.71
C ILE A 400 14.24 -7.42 1.56
N ALA A 401 15.32 -6.71 1.86
CA ALA A 401 16.53 -6.80 1.08
C ALA A 401 17.09 -8.21 1.27
N ASP A 402 17.35 -8.86 0.16
CA ASP A 402 18.17 -10.05 -0.01
C ASP A 402 18.58 -10.78 1.29
N SER A 403 17.82 -11.79 1.68
CA SER A 403 18.41 -12.90 2.40
C SER A 403 18.13 -14.16 1.58
N ASP A 404 19.19 -14.73 1.05
CA ASP A 404 19.21 -16.04 0.44
C ASP A 404 18.46 -17.04 1.32
N ALA A 405 17.53 -17.76 0.72
CA ALA A 405 16.92 -18.90 1.36
C ALA A 405 17.99 -19.93 1.67
N PRO A 406 18.11 -20.43 2.91
CA PRO A 406 19.00 -21.54 3.19
C PRO A 406 18.48 -22.80 2.49
N GLU A 407 19.37 -23.47 1.80
CA GLU A 407 19.18 -24.83 1.31
C GLU A 407 18.71 -25.75 2.45
N SER A 408 17.79 -26.62 2.08
CA SER A 408 17.25 -27.71 2.88
C SER A 408 18.29 -28.44 3.72
N LEU A 409 18.09 -28.46 5.03
CA LEU A 409 18.51 -29.56 5.88
C LEU A 409 17.27 -30.09 6.59
N ALA A 410 16.69 -31.11 6.00
CA ALA A 410 15.86 -32.05 6.71
C ALA A 410 16.79 -33.00 7.44
N GLU A 411 16.89 -32.86 8.75
CA GLU A 411 17.29 -33.98 9.60
C GLU A 411 16.65 -33.87 10.98
N SER A 412 16.08 -34.97 11.34
CA SER A 412 15.38 -35.40 12.53
C SER A 412 15.95 -34.87 13.85
N ALA A 413 15.10 -34.26 14.69
CA ALA A 413 15.32 -34.19 16.14
C ALA A 413 14.09 -34.75 16.85
N GLU A 414 14.32 -35.78 17.64
CA GLU A 414 13.41 -36.45 18.55
C GLU A 414 12.86 -35.49 19.63
N PRO A 415 11.66 -35.73 20.20
CA PRO A 415 11.09 -34.89 21.24
C PRO A 415 11.59 -35.32 22.61
N GLY A 416 12.35 -34.48 23.30
CA GLY A 416 12.76 -34.77 24.65
C GLY A 416 13.58 -33.69 25.33
N ALA A 417 12.91 -32.68 25.89
CA ALA A 417 13.32 -32.03 27.15
C ALA A 417 12.17 -31.11 27.61
N GLY A 418 11.62 -31.44 28.78
CA GLY A 418 10.46 -30.77 29.36
C GLY A 418 10.75 -29.31 29.68
N TRP A 419 9.83 -28.46 29.23
CA TRP A 419 9.68 -27.10 29.73
C TRP A 419 8.90 -27.18 31.05
N GLU A 420 9.56 -27.04 32.17
CA GLU A 420 8.88 -26.76 33.44
C GLU A 420 8.20 -25.40 33.31
N ALA A 421 6.86 -25.42 33.39
CA ALA A 421 6.05 -24.23 33.41
C ALA A 421 6.43 -23.39 34.63
N LEU A 422 6.96 -22.19 34.42
CA LEU A 422 7.04 -21.17 35.46
C LEU A 422 5.61 -20.92 36.00
N PRO A 423 5.44 -20.80 37.32
CA PRO A 423 4.11 -20.65 37.90
C PRO A 423 3.42 -19.41 37.35
N LEU A 424 2.22 -19.60 36.82
CA LEU A 424 1.31 -18.53 36.46
C LEU A 424 1.08 -17.65 37.68
N PHE A 425 1.36 -16.36 37.55
CA PHE A 425 1.02 -15.37 38.57
C PHE A 425 -0.47 -15.50 38.91
N GLU A 426 -0.77 -15.79 40.19
CA GLU A 426 -2.14 -15.66 40.70
C GLU A 426 -2.57 -14.21 40.59
N LEU A 427 -3.59 -13.98 39.75
CA LEU A 427 -4.23 -12.68 39.63
C LEU A 427 -4.98 -12.38 40.95
N PRO A 428 -4.90 -11.13 41.47
CA PRO A 428 -5.68 -10.77 42.64
C PRO A 428 -7.18 -10.92 42.38
N PRO A 429 -7.99 -11.23 43.42
CA PRO A 429 -9.43 -11.48 43.28
C PRO A 429 -10.13 -10.27 42.65
N ILE A 430 -11.03 -10.55 41.70
CA ILE A 430 -11.78 -9.58 40.91
C ILE A 430 -12.65 -8.75 41.86
N GLN A 431 -12.43 -7.45 41.93
CA GLN A 431 -13.39 -6.52 42.56
C GLN A 431 -14.60 -6.33 41.63
N GLN A 432 -15.74 -6.89 42.01
CA GLN A 432 -17.00 -6.66 41.35
C GLN A 432 -17.47 -5.22 41.62
N GLY A 433 -17.64 -4.40 40.56
CA GLY A 433 -18.33 -3.13 40.66
C GLY A 433 -17.75 -1.90 39.97
N ALA A 434 -17.11 -2.02 38.78
CA ALA A 434 -16.90 -0.84 37.94
C ALA A 434 -18.04 -0.71 36.90
N PRO A 435 -18.54 0.51 36.59
CA PRO A 435 -19.53 0.70 35.53
C PRO A 435 -18.95 0.19 34.19
N ALA A 436 -19.79 -0.46 33.39
CA ALA A 436 -19.44 -0.95 32.07
C ALA A 436 -18.89 0.24 31.26
N ASP A 437 -17.61 0.19 30.95
CA ASP A 437 -16.91 1.27 30.26
C ASP A 437 -17.54 1.44 28.86
N GLU A 438 -17.87 2.66 28.49
CA GLU A 438 -18.53 3.06 27.23
C GLU A 438 -17.87 2.47 25.98
N TRP A 439 -16.56 2.22 26.03
CA TRP A 439 -15.79 1.63 24.94
C TRP A 439 -16.00 0.11 24.77
N LEU A 440 -16.45 -0.63 25.81
CA LEU A 440 -16.88 -2.03 25.67
C LEU A 440 -18.22 -2.14 24.95
N ALA A 441 -19.09 -1.15 25.10
CA ALA A 441 -20.38 -1.12 24.41
C ALA A 441 -20.25 -0.96 22.89
N ARG A 442 -19.10 -0.48 22.40
CA ARG A 442 -18.83 -0.29 20.97
C ARG A 442 -18.19 -1.51 20.30
N LEU A 443 -18.05 -2.62 21.00
CA LEU A 443 -17.51 -3.88 20.48
C LEU A 443 -18.66 -4.83 20.13
N ASN A 444 -18.49 -5.60 19.06
CA ASN A 444 -19.38 -6.72 18.78
C ASN A 444 -19.16 -7.86 19.80
N ASP A 445 -19.99 -8.89 19.77
CA ASP A 445 -19.96 -9.94 20.77
C ASP A 445 -18.68 -10.77 20.76
N GLU A 446 -18.11 -11.06 19.57
CA GLU A 446 -16.85 -11.78 19.41
C GLU A 446 -15.66 -10.96 19.93
N GLN A 447 -15.61 -9.68 19.60
CA GLN A 447 -14.59 -8.75 20.10
C GLN A 447 -14.69 -8.60 21.62
N ARG A 448 -15.91 -8.52 22.16
CA ARG A 448 -16.16 -8.45 23.60
C ARG A 448 -15.73 -9.75 24.31
N ALA A 449 -16.04 -10.90 23.73
CA ALA A 449 -15.58 -12.20 24.23
C ALA A 449 -14.04 -12.27 24.24
N ALA A 450 -13.38 -11.79 23.18
CA ALA A 450 -11.93 -11.72 23.12
C ALA A 450 -11.32 -10.79 24.18
N VAL A 451 -11.96 -9.67 24.50
CA VAL A 451 -11.52 -8.74 25.55
C VAL A 451 -11.60 -9.39 26.94
N HIS A 452 -12.65 -10.14 27.20
CA HIS A 452 -12.87 -10.78 28.50
C HIS A 452 -12.11 -12.11 28.71
N CYS A 453 -11.61 -12.74 27.65
CA CYS A 453 -10.85 -13.99 27.75
C CYS A 453 -9.43 -13.71 28.28
N VAL A 454 -9.23 -13.62 29.58
CA VAL A 454 -7.95 -13.28 30.23
C VAL A 454 -7.34 -14.42 31.06
N ASP A 455 -8.05 -15.52 31.18
CA ASP A 455 -7.69 -16.71 31.96
C ASP A 455 -6.81 -17.72 31.21
N ARG A 456 -6.60 -17.49 29.92
CA ARG A 456 -5.84 -18.41 29.03
C ARG A 456 -5.21 -17.67 27.85
N PRO A 457 -4.21 -18.27 27.19
CA PRO A 457 -3.68 -17.77 25.93
C PRO A 457 -4.80 -17.66 24.88
N LEU A 458 -4.80 -16.56 24.13
CA LEU A 458 -5.80 -16.25 23.11
C LEU A 458 -5.12 -15.89 21.80
N ILE A 459 -5.55 -16.51 20.72
CA ILE A 459 -5.23 -16.12 19.35
C ILE A 459 -6.47 -15.45 18.76
N ILE A 460 -6.35 -14.22 18.28
CA ILE A 460 -7.42 -13.49 17.59
C ILE A 460 -7.12 -13.54 16.10
N ALA A 461 -7.77 -14.47 15.37
CA ALA A 461 -7.73 -14.51 13.93
C ALA A 461 -8.80 -13.57 13.38
N ALA A 462 -8.39 -12.53 12.66
CA ALA A 462 -9.30 -11.50 12.18
C ALA A 462 -8.76 -10.89 10.88
N GLY A 463 -9.62 -10.71 9.88
CA GLY A 463 -9.29 -10.14 8.58
C GLY A 463 -8.87 -8.65 8.66
N PRO A 464 -8.36 -8.06 7.58
CA PRO A 464 -8.14 -6.61 7.49
C PRO A 464 -9.46 -5.85 7.77
N GLY A 465 -9.37 -4.73 8.47
CA GLY A 465 -10.55 -3.89 8.77
C GLY A 465 -11.49 -4.37 9.89
N THR A 466 -11.36 -5.60 10.37
CA THR A 466 -12.25 -6.18 11.42
C THR A 466 -12.01 -5.62 12.83
N GLY A 467 -11.12 -4.64 13.00
CA GLY A 467 -10.86 -4.01 14.29
C GLY A 467 -9.88 -4.75 15.21
N LYS A 468 -8.97 -5.60 14.68
CA LYS A 468 -7.92 -6.30 15.45
C LYS A 468 -7.22 -5.40 16.47
N THR A 469 -6.65 -4.29 16.01
CA THR A 469 -5.94 -3.33 16.86
C THR A 469 -6.87 -2.70 17.90
N ARG A 470 -8.12 -2.42 17.54
CA ARG A 470 -9.13 -1.90 18.47
C ARG A 470 -9.44 -2.93 19.56
N THR A 471 -9.68 -4.18 19.21
CA THR A 471 -9.94 -5.26 20.17
C THR A 471 -8.76 -5.42 21.12
N LEU A 472 -7.53 -5.41 20.60
CA LEU A 472 -6.32 -5.54 21.41
C LEU A 472 -6.12 -4.34 22.36
N THR A 473 -6.30 -3.11 21.89
CA THR A 473 -6.17 -1.92 22.75
C THR A 473 -7.25 -1.86 23.83
N VAL A 474 -8.49 -2.24 23.51
CA VAL A 474 -9.57 -2.34 24.51
C VAL A 474 -9.32 -3.47 25.50
N ARG A 475 -8.76 -4.61 25.05
CA ARG A 475 -8.33 -5.69 25.94
C ARG A 475 -7.26 -5.25 26.94
N ILE A 476 -6.23 -4.55 26.47
CA ILE A 476 -5.18 -4.00 27.34
C ILE A 476 -5.80 -3.01 28.33
N ALA A 477 -6.67 -2.11 27.87
CA ALA A 477 -7.35 -1.15 28.74
C ALA A 477 -8.23 -1.86 29.79
N HIS A 478 -8.93 -2.92 29.42
CA HIS A 478 -9.72 -3.75 30.32
C HIS A 478 -8.86 -4.43 31.39
N ILE A 479 -7.73 -5.03 31.00
CA ILE A 479 -6.78 -5.68 31.91
C ILE A 479 -6.22 -4.67 32.93
N VAL A 480 -5.86 -3.47 32.50
CA VAL A 480 -5.33 -2.43 33.40
C VAL A 480 -6.41 -1.84 34.29
N ARG A 481 -7.55 -1.45 33.72
CA ARG A 481 -8.54 -0.62 34.42
C ARG A 481 -9.55 -1.43 35.21
N THR A 482 -9.97 -2.57 34.67
CA THR A 482 -11.00 -3.42 35.29
C THR A 482 -10.41 -4.52 36.14
N LEU A 483 -9.33 -5.13 35.69
CA LEU A 483 -8.67 -6.21 36.43
C LEU A 483 -7.52 -5.72 37.33
N GLY A 484 -7.17 -4.43 37.28
CA GLY A 484 -6.21 -3.83 38.19
C GLY A 484 -4.75 -4.20 37.91
N ALA A 485 -4.44 -4.74 36.72
CA ALA A 485 -3.04 -5.08 36.38
C ALA A 485 -2.17 -3.82 36.33
N GLN A 486 -0.95 -3.93 36.82
CA GLN A 486 0.01 -2.82 36.76
C GLN A 486 0.40 -2.57 35.31
N PRO A 487 0.32 -1.32 34.82
CA PRO A 487 0.69 -1.03 33.41
C PRO A 487 2.08 -1.49 33.03
N GLU A 488 3.04 -1.45 33.97
CA GLU A 488 4.42 -1.89 33.76
C GLU A 488 4.57 -3.39 33.51
N SER A 489 3.58 -4.18 33.92
CA SER A 489 3.57 -5.64 33.69
C SER A 489 3.07 -6.01 32.29
N ILE A 490 2.62 -5.03 31.49
CA ILE A 490 2.06 -5.27 30.18
C ILE A 490 3.09 -4.93 29.09
N LEU A 491 3.36 -5.91 28.27
CA LEU A 491 4.17 -5.78 27.07
C LEU A 491 3.28 -5.94 25.84
N ALA A 492 3.24 -4.91 24.98
CA ALA A 492 2.62 -4.94 23.67
C ALA A 492 3.69 -4.82 22.59
N ILE A 493 3.82 -5.84 21.75
CA ILE A 493 4.80 -5.87 20.66
C ILE A 493 4.05 -5.71 19.33
N THR A 494 4.59 -4.85 18.47
CA THR A 494 4.12 -4.61 17.12
C THR A 494 5.24 -4.85 16.11
N PHE A 495 4.90 -4.93 14.84
CA PHE A 495 5.89 -5.12 13.79
C PHE A 495 6.55 -3.80 13.39
N THR A 496 5.79 -2.70 13.33
CA THR A 496 6.26 -1.40 12.87
C THR A 496 6.22 -0.33 13.98
N ASN A 497 7.10 0.67 13.88
CA ASN A 497 7.11 1.82 14.79
C ASN A 497 5.80 2.62 14.69
N LYS A 498 5.19 2.69 13.51
CA LYS A 498 3.89 3.33 13.28
C LYS A 498 2.79 2.64 14.06
N ALA A 499 2.68 1.32 13.96
CA ALA A 499 1.68 0.55 14.72
C ALA A 499 1.89 0.66 16.24
N ALA A 500 3.14 0.73 16.72
CA ALA A 500 3.44 0.97 18.13
C ALA A 500 2.97 2.37 18.57
N GLY A 501 3.20 3.39 17.75
CA GLY A 501 2.74 4.77 17.99
C GLY A 501 1.22 4.86 18.05
N GLU A 502 0.52 4.35 17.04
CA GLU A 502 -0.95 4.33 16.98
C GLU A 502 -1.58 3.57 18.15
N MET A 503 -1.00 2.43 18.54
CA MET A 503 -1.43 1.69 19.72
C MET A 503 -1.27 2.53 21.00
N GLY A 504 -0.14 3.22 21.14
CA GLY A 504 0.14 4.12 22.27
C GLY A 504 -0.86 5.27 22.34
N GLU A 505 -1.17 5.92 21.24
CA GLU A 505 -2.15 7.02 21.17
C GLU A 505 -3.56 6.53 21.55
N ARG A 506 -4.00 5.38 21.02
CA ARG A 506 -5.30 4.78 21.36
C ARG A 506 -5.38 4.42 22.85
N LEU A 507 -4.33 3.84 23.41
CA LEU A 507 -4.26 3.52 24.83
C LEU A 507 -4.19 4.76 25.71
N ALA A 508 -3.56 5.84 25.25
CA ALA A 508 -3.61 7.13 25.94
C ALA A 508 -5.02 7.72 25.96
N GLY A 509 -5.80 7.54 24.90
CA GLY A 509 -7.22 7.92 24.85
C GLY A 509 -8.10 7.09 25.81
N LEU A 510 -7.81 5.80 25.99
CA LEU A 510 -8.58 4.88 26.83
C LEU A 510 -8.19 4.95 28.31
N LEU A 511 -6.91 5.06 28.63
CA LEU A 511 -6.33 4.97 29.97
C LEU A 511 -5.90 6.32 30.54
N GLY A 512 -5.78 7.33 29.71
CA GLY A 512 -5.11 8.58 30.02
C GLY A 512 -3.59 8.50 29.79
N ALA A 513 -2.98 9.63 29.40
CA ALA A 513 -1.59 9.70 28.99
C ALA A 513 -0.58 9.22 30.08
N GLY A 514 -0.92 9.42 31.35
CA GLY A 514 -0.07 8.98 32.48
C GLY A 514 0.06 7.47 32.58
N MET A 515 -1.04 6.72 32.49
CA MET A 515 -1.04 5.26 32.53
C MET A 515 -0.50 4.65 31.23
N ALA A 516 -0.84 5.20 30.09
CA ALA A 516 -0.36 4.71 28.81
C ALA A 516 1.17 4.78 28.68
N LYS A 517 1.82 5.79 29.23
CA LYS A 517 3.29 5.91 29.25
C LYS A 517 3.99 4.84 30.10
N ARG A 518 3.30 4.21 31.01
CA ARG A 518 3.84 3.14 31.87
C ARG A 518 3.76 1.76 31.21
N LEU A 519 2.96 1.61 30.13
CA LEU A 519 2.94 0.40 29.31
C LEU A 519 4.22 0.26 28.48
N THR A 520 4.69 -0.97 28.29
CA THR A 520 5.79 -1.23 27.35
C THR A 520 5.20 -1.53 25.98
N ILE A 521 5.19 -0.55 25.08
CA ILE A 521 4.72 -0.68 23.69
C ILE A 521 5.91 -0.47 22.77
N LYS A 522 6.36 -1.49 22.07
CA LYS A 522 7.58 -1.45 21.24
C LYS A 522 7.47 -2.39 20.05
N THR A 523 8.33 -2.18 19.04
CA THR A 523 8.60 -3.22 18.04
C THR A 523 9.52 -4.30 18.62
N PHE A 524 9.59 -5.47 17.96
CA PHE A 524 10.49 -6.55 18.38
C PHE A 524 11.92 -6.07 18.52
N HIS A 525 12.44 -5.36 17.53
CA HIS A 525 13.83 -4.84 17.56
C HIS A 525 14.04 -3.81 18.68
N ALA A 526 13.09 -2.88 18.83
CA ALA A 526 13.16 -1.87 19.89
C ALA A 526 13.04 -2.51 21.30
N PHE A 527 12.28 -3.60 21.42
CA PHE A 527 12.20 -4.35 22.67
C PHE A 527 13.49 -5.16 22.93
N GLY A 528 14.05 -5.82 21.92
CA GLY A 528 15.35 -6.48 22.01
C GLY A 528 16.46 -5.53 22.47
N ALA A 529 16.55 -4.36 21.83
CA ALA A 529 17.49 -3.31 22.24
C ALA A 529 17.26 -2.83 23.68
N HIS A 530 16.00 -2.72 24.10
CA HIS A 530 15.65 -2.35 25.47
C HIS A 530 16.11 -3.41 26.49
N LEU A 531 15.92 -4.70 26.19
CA LEU A 531 16.39 -5.80 27.05
C LEU A 531 17.92 -5.82 27.13
N LEU A 532 18.60 -5.66 25.99
CA LEU A 532 20.07 -5.66 25.97
C LEU A 532 20.65 -4.46 26.73
N ARG A 533 20.04 -3.28 26.67
CA ARG A 533 20.45 -2.13 27.46
C ARG A 533 20.25 -2.34 28.97
N ARG A 534 19.24 -3.11 29.33
CA ARG A 534 18.89 -3.35 30.74
C ARG A 534 19.67 -4.52 31.37
N TYR A 535 19.94 -5.54 30.57
CA TYR A 535 20.51 -6.81 31.07
C TYR A 535 21.79 -7.23 30.35
N GLY A 536 22.26 -6.49 29.35
CA GLY A 536 23.39 -6.87 28.51
C GLY A 536 24.75 -6.80 29.23
N GLU A 537 24.83 -6.16 30.40
CA GLU A 537 26.05 -6.09 31.19
C GLU A 537 26.57 -7.51 31.52
N SER A 538 25.69 -8.46 31.80
CA SER A 538 26.04 -9.87 32.01
C SER A 538 26.61 -10.55 30.74
N LEU A 539 26.42 -9.97 29.59
CA LEU A 539 26.94 -10.40 28.28
C LEU A 539 28.14 -9.54 27.82
N GLY A 540 28.62 -8.64 28.68
CA GLY A 540 29.72 -7.72 28.36
C GLY A 540 29.30 -6.54 27.47
N LEU A 541 28.02 -6.24 27.33
CA LEU A 541 27.51 -5.12 26.58
C LEU A 541 27.29 -3.90 27.49
N PRO A 542 27.88 -2.73 27.22
CA PRO A 542 27.61 -1.52 28.00
C PRO A 542 26.16 -1.06 27.78
N SER A 543 25.54 -0.41 28.75
CA SER A 543 24.14 0.03 28.70
C SER A 543 23.88 1.09 27.62
N ASP A 544 24.93 1.79 27.18
CA ASP A 544 24.93 2.85 26.17
C ASP A 544 25.37 2.37 24.78
N PHE A 545 25.42 1.05 24.53
CA PHE A 545 25.82 0.55 23.21
C PHE A 545 24.97 1.15 22.10
N ALA A 546 25.63 1.51 20.99
CA ALA A 546 24.98 1.95 19.77
C ALA A 546 24.62 0.74 18.88
N ILE A 547 23.50 0.81 18.21
CA ILE A 547 23.14 -0.14 17.15
C ILE A 547 23.56 0.54 15.83
N PRO A 548 24.67 0.10 15.21
CA PRO A 548 25.15 0.73 13.98
C PRO A 548 24.21 0.44 12.83
N GLY A 549 23.99 1.41 11.97
CA GLY A 549 23.33 1.23 10.69
C GLY A 549 24.16 0.35 9.74
N GLU A 550 23.60 -0.07 8.64
CA GLU A 550 24.25 -0.96 7.66
C GLU A 550 25.58 -0.39 7.15
N SER A 551 25.60 0.90 6.80
CA SER A 551 26.82 1.62 6.39
C SER A 551 27.90 1.64 7.47
N ASP A 552 27.51 1.76 8.76
CA ASP A 552 28.44 1.81 9.87
C ASP A 552 29.01 0.41 10.18
N ARG A 553 28.17 -0.64 10.07
CA ARG A 553 28.59 -2.04 10.20
C ARG A 553 29.63 -2.40 9.13
N LEU A 554 29.38 -1.97 7.89
CA LEU A 554 30.29 -2.18 6.78
C LEU A 554 31.63 -1.45 7.01
N ALA A 555 31.58 -0.21 7.47
CA ALA A 555 32.77 0.57 7.80
C ALA A 555 33.60 -0.07 8.94
N LEU A 556 32.93 -0.52 10.00
CA LEU A 556 33.56 -1.21 11.14
C LEU A 556 34.19 -2.55 10.71
N LEU A 557 33.50 -3.33 9.88
CA LEU A 557 34.06 -4.58 9.38
C LEU A 557 35.29 -4.34 8.51
N ARG A 558 35.30 -3.33 7.66
CA ARG A 558 36.45 -2.95 6.84
C ARG A 558 37.61 -2.38 7.66
N GLN A 559 37.34 -1.75 8.79
CA GLN A 559 38.37 -1.32 9.73
C GLN A 559 39.07 -2.51 10.41
N THR A 560 38.32 -3.55 10.75
CA THR A 560 38.87 -4.77 11.39
C THR A 560 39.44 -5.77 10.39
N ARG A 561 38.93 -5.75 9.14
CA ARG A 561 39.35 -6.62 8.03
C ARG A 561 39.63 -5.80 6.75
N PRO A 562 40.74 -5.06 6.72
CA PRO A 562 41.11 -4.21 5.59
C PRO A 562 41.44 -5.01 4.33
N ASP A 563 41.63 -6.31 4.44
CA ASP A 563 41.86 -7.26 3.35
C ASP A 563 40.59 -7.55 2.52
N LEU A 564 39.40 -7.24 3.05
CA LEU A 564 38.15 -7.49 2.34
C LEU A 564 37.77 -6.33 1.42
N SER A 565 37.39 -6.67 0.20
CA SER A 565 36.69 -5.69 -0.67
C SER A 565 35.32 -5.36 -0.09
N GLU A 566 34.73 -4.23 -0.50
CA GLU A 566 33.40 -3.79 -0.03
C GLU A 566 32.31 -4.85 -0.27
N ALA A 567 32.33 -5.47 -1.45
CA ALA A 567 31.41 -6.55 -1.80
C ALA A 567 31.61 -7.83 -0.97
N GLN A 568 32.85 -8.13 -0.57
CA GLN A 568 33.12 -9.25 0.31
C GLN A 568 32.70 -8.93 1.76
N ALA A 569 32.94 -7.72 2.22
CA ALA A 569 32.53 -7.28 3.54
C ALA A 569 30.99 -7.25 3.69
N ALA A 570 30.28 -6.80 2.65
CA ALA A 570 28.81 -6.87 2.62
C ALA A 570 28.31 -8.32 2.73
N ARG A 571 28.84 -9.24 1.95
CA ARG A 571 28.49 -10.68 2.03
C ARG A 571 28.79 -11.30 3.40
N TYR A 572 29.84 -10.87 4.07
CA TYR A 572 30.15 -11.31 5.44
C TYR A 572 29.12 -10.81 6.44
N LEU A 573 28.63 -9.57 6.29
CA LEU A 573 27.60 -9.01 7.15
C LEU A 573 26.22 -9.64 6.92
N ASP A 574 25.94 -10.08 5.71
CA ASP A 574 24.70 -10.80 5.35
C ASP A 574 24.68 -12.24 5.88
N ALA A 575 25.86 -12.80 6.21
CA ALA A 575 26.01 -14.17 6.73
C ALA A 575 26.01 -14.24 8.26
N ILE A 576 26.05 -13.10 8.96
CA ILE A 576 25.99 -12.97 10.42
C ILE A 576 24.58 -12.51 10.85
#